data_b8b0fcea56ae6ea5324c70c11167dfe6
#
_entry.id   b8b0fcea56ae6ea5324c70c11167dfe6
#
_cell.length_a   1.000
_cell.length_b   1.000
_cell.length_c   1.000
_cell.angle_alpha   90.00
_cell.angle_beta   90.00
_cell.angle_gamma   90.00
#
_symmetry.space_group_name_H-M   'P 1'
#
loop_
_entity.id
_entity.type
_entity.pdbx_description
1 polymer ?
#
loop_
_entity_poly.entity_id
_entity_poly.type
_entity_poly.pdbx_seq_one_letter_code
_entity_poly.pdbx_strand_id
1 'polypeptide(L)'
;MEAEHYDSEVPRSSHDWLLKTTQTGFSGGSYLEALPNTGASINTSYVTTSPELAYRVSFTNTGTYYVWLRGSASSGNDDSVHAGLDGTGPSSADRMSGFTSSWVWKRTTMDNSAPAKLVITTPGLHTIHLWMREDGLRADKLLLRKSSSASAPSGAGPAESPRIP
;
A
#
# COMPACT_ATOMS: atom_id res chain seq x y z
N MET A 1 -0.56 5.79 -8.30
CA MET A 1 0.89 5.52 -8.32
C MET A 1 1.07 4.04 -8.59
N GLU A 2 1.86 3.66 -9.56
CA GLU A 2 2.28 2.26 -9.71
C GLU A 2 3.18 1.91 -8.51
N ALA A 3 3.08 0.69 -8.00
CA ALA A 3 3.82 0.33 -6.78
C ALA A 3 5.35 0.32 -7.01
N GLU A 4 5.79 -0.05 -8.21
CA GLU A 4 7.19 -0.05 -8.60
C GLU A 4 7.80 1.34 -8.77
N HIS A 5 6.99 2.39 -8.74
CA HIS A 5 7.44 3.77 -8.85
C HIS A 5 7.65 4.44 -7.48
N TYR A 6 8.11 3.68 -6.50
CA TYR A 6 8.48 4.21 -5.19
C TYR A 6 9.68 5.18 -5.28
N ASP A 7 9.79 6.12 -4.34
CA ASP A 7 10.92 7.03 -4.22
C ASP A 7 12.04 6.46 -3.35
N SER A 8 11.68 5.65 -2.35
CA SER A 8 12.64 4.88 -1.57
C SER A 8 12.05 3.56 -1.08
N GLU A 9 12.93 2.60 -0.91
CA GLU A 9 12.66 1.27 -0.38
C GLU A 9 13.69 0.99 0.71
N VAL A 10 13.26 0.40 1.84
CA VAL A 10 14.13 0.08 2.97
C VAL A 10 13.85 -1.33 3.45
N PRO A 11 14.79 -2.28 3.23
CA PRO A 11 14.65 -3.64 3.75
C PRO A 11 14.81 -3.65 5.28
N ARG A 12 14.01 -4.46 5.96
CA ARG A 12 14.08 -4.64 7.41
C ARG A 12 13.64 -6.05 7.82
N SER A 13 14.08 -6.49 9.00
CA SER A 13 13.68 -7.79 9.58
C SER A 13 13.88 -8.97 8.62
N SER A 14 14.97 -8.94 7.85
CA SER A 14 15.30 -9.95 6.83
C SER A 14 14.26 -10.09 5.72
N HIS A 15 13.42 -9.09 5.52
CA HIS A 15 12.44 -9.00 4.44
C HIS A 15 12.68 -7.74 3.59
N ASP A 16 12.20 -7.81 2.36
CA ASP A 16 12.37 -6.78 1.35
C ASP A 16 11.17 -6.74 0.41
N TRP A 17 10.94 -5.60 -0.25
CA TRP A 17 9.98 -5.47 -1.33
C TRP A 17 10.69 -5.69 -2.67
N LEU A 18 10.47 -6.82 -3.31
CA LEU A 18 11.16 -7.19 -4.54
C LEU A 18 10.28 -7.03 -5.77
N LEU A 19 10.85 -6.43 -6.83
CA LEU A 19 10.21 -6.33 -8.14
C LEU A 19 9.97 -7.70 -8.75
N LYS A 20 8.74 -7.95 -9.23
CA LYS A 20 8.29 -9.20 -9.83
C LYS A 20 7.42 -8.95 -11.06
N THR A 21 7.42 -9.94 -11.96
CA THR A 21 6.59 -9.96 -13.18
C THR A 21 5.94 -11.31 -13.43
N THR A 22 6.08 -12.25 -12.49
CA THR A 22 5.69 -13.65 -12.68
C THR A 22 4.17 -13.88 -12.63
N GLN A 23 3.43 -13.09 -11.84
CA GLN A 23 1.96 -13.14 -11.82
C GLN A 23 1.40 -12.17 -12.86
N THR A 24 0.73 -12.67 -13.86
CA THR A 24 0.12 -11.84 -14.92
C THR A 24 -1.03 -10.97 -14.42
N GLY A 25 -1.34 -9.88 -15.15
CA GLY A 25 -2.50 -9.03 -14.87
C GLY A 25 -2.22 -7.85 -13.95
N PHE A 26 -0.97 -7.60 -13.56
CA PHE A 26 -0.56 -6.36 -12.90
C PHE A 26 -0.65 -5.16 -13.86
N SER A 27 -0.60 -3.95 -13.34
CA SER A 27 -0.48 -2.72 -14.14
C SER A 27 0.99 -2.26 -14.18
N GLY A 28 1.29 -1.29 -15.05
CA GLY A 28 2.67 -0.80 -15.16
C GLY A 28 3.65 -1.82 -15.75
N GLY A 29 4.88 -1.77 -15.28
CA GLY A 29 5.98 -2.62 -15.75
C GLY A 29 6.23 -3.86 -14.88
N SER A 30 5.81 -3.81 -13.61
CA SER A 30 6.04 -4.83 -12.60
C SER A 30 5.13 -4.63 -11.38
N TYR A 31 5.23 -5.51 -10.40
CA TYR A 31 4.64 -5.35 -9.08
C TYR A 31 5.71 -5.59 -8.01
N LEU A 32 5.42 -5.26 -6.77
CA LEU A 32 6.29 -5.53 -5.63
C LEU A 32 5.73 -6.67 -4.78
N GLU A 33 6.59 -7.56 -4.32
CA GLU A 33 6.23 -8.67 -3.43
C GLU A 33 7.11 -8.62 -2.18
N ALA A 34 6.50 -8.68 -0.99
CA ALA A 34 7.23 -8.72 0.27
C ALA A 34 7.83 -10.11 0.49
N LEU A 35 9.15 -10.23 0.46
CA LEU A 35 9.86 -11.50 0.49
C LEU A 35 11.01 -11.52 1.51
N PRO A 36 11.49 -12.71 1.96
CA PRO A 36 10.96 -14.04 1.63
C PRO A 36 9.58 -14.29 2.22
N ASN A 37 8.75 -15.11 1.58
CA ASN A 37 7.48 -15.56 2.15
C ASN A 37 7.75 -16.77 3.07
N THR A 38 7.79 -16.51 4.36
CA THR A 38 8.10 -17.47 5.42
C THR A 38 6.98 -17.64 6.43
N GLY A 39 5.87 -16.88 6.24
CA GLY A 39 4.76 -16.76 7.18
C GLY A 39 5.02 -15.72 8.27
N ALA A 40 5.87 -14.75 8.02
CA ALA A 40 6.16 -13.69 8.97
C ALA A 40 5.04 -12.63 9.01
N SER A 41 4.74 -12.12 10.22
CA SER A 41 3.77 -11.05 10.42
C SER A 41 4.30 -10.03 11.42
N ILE A 42 4.29 -8.75 11.05
CA ILE A 42 4.75 -7.63 11.88
C ILE A 42 3.55 -6.74 12.20
N ASN A 43 3.01 -6.86 13.40
CA ASN A 43 1.79 -6.17 13.83
C ASN A 43 2.03 -4.87 14.61
N THR A 44 3.19 -4.76 15.27
CA THR A 44 3.55 -3.62 16.13
C THR A 44 4.93 -3.11 15.76
N SER A 45 5.21 -1.85 16.08
CA SER A 45 6.51 -1.21 15.75
C SER A 45 6.86 -1.25 14.24
N TYR A 46 5.92 -1.58 13.38
CA TYR A 46 6.13 -1.80 11.95
C TYR A 46 6.78 -0.60 11.23
N VAL A 47 6.52 0.61 11.67
CA VAL A 47 7.17 1.84 11.12
C VAL A 47 8.70 1.74 11.16
N THR A 48 9.25 1.06 12.16
CA THR A 48 10.69 0.93 12.36
C THR A 48 11.24 -0.47 12.08
N THR A 49 10.38 -1.47 12.02
CA THR A 49 10.81 -2.88 11.91
C THR A 49 10.40 -3.56 10.60
N SER A 50 9.36 -3.07 9.92
CA SER A 50 8.92 -3.66 8.65
C SER A 50 9.68 -3.11 7.45
N PRO A 51 9.89 -3.91 6.40
CA PRO A 51 10.34 -3.37 5.12
C PRO A 51 9.33 -2.36 4.58
N GLU A 52 9.85 -1.31 3.98
CA GLU A 52 9.12 -0.08 3.68
C GLU A 52 9.23 0.31 2.23
N LEU A 53 8.12 0.74 1.64
CA LEU A 53 8.06 1.52 0.41
C LEU A 53 7.57 2.92 0.73
N ALA A 54 8.23 3.94 0.19
CA ALA A 54 7.85 5.33 0.38
C ALA A 54 7.63 6.04 -0.96
N TYR A 55 6.56 6.83 -1.03
CA TYR A 55 6.11 7.54 -2.23
C TYR A 55 5.92 9.01 -1.90
N ARG A 56 6.62 9.90 -2.60
CA ARG A 56 6.48 11.35 -2.45
C ARG A 56 5.29 11.85 -3.28
N VAL A 57 4.32 12.45 -2.62
CA VAL A 57 3.07 12.91 -3.24
C VAL A 57 2.83 14.38 -2.91
N SER A 58 2.62 15.21 -3.94
CA SER A 58 2.23 16.60 -3.76
C SER A 58 0.71 16.72 -3.66
N PHE A 59 0.22 17.17 -2.50
CA PHE A 59 -1.19 17.41 -2.25
C PHE A 59 -1.52 18.88 -2.43
N THR A 60 -2.45 19.20 -3.32
CA THR A 60 -2.98 20.57 -3.49
C THR A 60 -4.06 20.91 -2.48
N ASN A 61 -4.71 19.92 -1.91
CA ASN A 61 -5.84 20.10 -0.99
C ASN A 61 -5.65 19.29 0.29
N THR A 62 -5.96 19.90 1.41
CA THR A 62 -6.08 19.24 2.72
C THR A 62 -7.32 18.36 2.82
N GLY A 63 -7.38 17.51 3.84
CA GLY A 63 -8.53 16.70 4.20
C GLY A 63 -8.22 15.22 4.30
N THR A 64 -9.26 14.42 4.43
CA THR A 64 -9.14 12.96 4.54
C THR A 64 -9.02 12.33 3.16
N TYR A 65 -8.01 11.48 3.01
CA TYR A 65 -7.79 10.67 1.81
C TYR A 65 -7.90 9.19 2.17
N TYR A 66 -8.73 8.47 1.42
CA TYR A 66 -8.92 7.04 1.57
C TYR A 66 -7.90 6.29 0.72
N VAL A 67 -7.18 5.39 1.37
CA VAL A 67 -6.09 4.62 0.74
C VAL A 67 -6.67 3.37 0.11
N TRP A 68 -6.49 3.22 -1.18
CA TRP A 68 -6.76 2.01 -1.93
C TRP A 68 -5.46 1.38 -2.38
N LEU A 69 -5.31 0.10 -2.15
CA LEU A 69 -4.23 -0.70 -2.70
C LEU A 69 -4.81 -1.74 -3.65
N ARG A 70 -4.27 -1.82 -4.85
CA ARG A 70 -4.43 -2.96 -5.73
C ARG A 70 -3.34 -3.96 -5.40
N GLY A 71 -3.74 -5.13 -4.98
CA GLY A 71 -2.79 -6.17 -4.56
C GLY A 71 -3.34 -7.56 -4.77
N SER A 72 -2.50 -8.55 -4.53
CA SER A 72 -2.87 -9.95 -4.49
C SER A 72 -2.09 -10.68 -3.41
N ALA A 73 -2.61 -11.83 -2.96
CA ALA A 73 -2.02 -12.67 -1.93
C ALA A 73 -2.24 -14.14 -2.24
N SER A 74 -1.30 -15.00 -1.90
CA SER A 74 -1.43 -16.44 -2.16
C SER A 74 -2.33 -17.13 -1.14
N SER A 75 -2.42 -16.58 0.06
CA SER A 75 -3.23 -17.11 1.17
C SER A 75 -3.70 -15.98 2.09
N GLY A 76 -4.54 -16.31 3.07
CA GLY A 76 -4.97 -15.37 4.12
C GLY A 76 -3.87 -15.04 5.14
N ASN A 77 -2.71 -15.68 5.05
CA ASN A 77 -1.53 -15.36 5.87
C ASN A 77 -0.54 -14.41 5.14
N ASP A 78 -0.88 -14.00 3.92
CA ASP A 78 -0.09 -13.12 3.07
C ASP A 78 -0.89 -11.86 2.69
N ASP A 79 -2.05 -11.62 3.28
CA ASP A 79 -3.11 -10.78 2.70
C ASP A 79 -3.22 -9.38 3.32
N SER A 80 -2.16 -8.88 3.97
CA SER A 80 -2.28 -7.60 4.65
C SER A 80 -1.01 -6.74 4.67
N VAL A 81 -1.23 -5.42 4.82
CA VAL A 81 -0.21 -4.37 4.77
C VAL A 81 -0.60 -3.21 5.68
N HIS A 82 0.37 -2.42 6.13
CA HIS A 82 0.13 -1.14 6.79
C HIS A 82 0.38 0.02 5.82
N ALA A 83 -0.44 1.07 5.93
CA ALA A 83 -0.19 2.33 5.25
C ALA A 83 0.06 3.45 6.26
N GLY A 84 0.78 4.49 5.82
CA GLY A 84 1.08 5.63 6.68
C GLY A 84 1.41 6.91 5.94
N LEU A 85 1.70 7.94 6.74
CA LEU A 85 1.93 9.30 6.27
C LEU A 85 3.09 9.92 7.06
N ASP A 86 4.07 10.50 6.35
CA ASP A 86 5.17 11.29 6.92
C ASP A 86 5.89 10.56 8.09
N GLY A 87 6.20 9.28 7.88
CA GLY A 87 6.89 8.45 8.87
C GLY A 87 6.02 8.00 10.05
N THR A 88 4.71 8.24 10.00
CA THR A 88 3.76 7.79 11.04
C THR A 88 2.81 6.73 10.52
N GLY A 89 2.53 5.71 11.34
CA GLY A 89 1.57 4.64 11.07
C GLY A 89 0.29 4.85 11.89
N PRO A 90 -0.70 5.60 11.39
CA PRO A 90 -1.93 5.82 12.12
C PRO A 90 -2.80 4.55 12.15
N SER A 91 -3.46 4.29 13.28
CA SER A 91 -4.39 3.16 13.41
C SER A 91 -5.56 3.20 12.42
N SER A 92 -5.81 4.36 11.79
CA SER A 92 -6.81 4.51 10.73
C SER A 92 -6.39 3.96 9.37
N ALA A 93 -5.14 3.54 9.20
CA ALA A 93 -4.60 3.03 7.95
C ALA A 93 -3.69 1.81 8.13
N ASP A 94 -3.61 1.27 9.36
CA ASP A 94 -2.90 0.02 9.62
C ASP A 94 -3.74 -1.21 9.22
N ARG A 95 -3.10 -2.36 9.07
CA ARG A 95 -3.73 -3.67 8.85
C ARG A 95 -4.80 -3.68 7.73
N MET A 96 -4.51 -3.03 6.60
CA MET A 96 -5.33 -3.17 5.39
C MET A 96 -5.27 -4.62 4.92
N SER A 97 -6.41 -5.28 4.66
CA SER A 97 -6.45 -6.72 4.43
C SER A 97 -7.52 -7.18 3.46
N GLY A 98 -7.58 -8.49 3.26
CA GLY A 98 -8.57 -9.17 2.44
C GLY A 98 -8.16 -9.28 0.96
N PHE A 99 -6.87 -9.22 0.68
CA PHE A 99 -6.35 -9.51 -0.65
C PHE A 99 -6.53 -11.01 -0.97
N THR A 100 -6.69 -11.32 -2.24
CA THR A 100 -6.95 -12.68 -2.75
C THR A 100 -5.89 -13.07 -3.78
N SER A 101 -5.97 -14.29 -4.29
CA SER A 101 -5.05 -14.75 -5.35
C SER A 101 -5.19 -13.99 -6.67
N SER A 102 -6.27 -13.24 -6.85
CA SER A 102 -6.45 -12.34 -7.98
C SER A 102 -6.10 -10.90 -7.60
N TRP A 103 -5.76 -10.07 -8.59
CA TRP A 103 -5.57 -8.63 -8.39
C TRP A 103 -6.88 -7.95 -8.02
N VAL A 104 -6.96 -7.45 -6.79
CA VAL A 104 -8.15 -6.78 -6.24
C VAL A 104 -7.80 -5.44 -5.62
N TRP A 105 -8.72 -4.49 -5.69
CA TRP A 105 -8.61 -3.24 -4.96
C TRP A 105 -9.18 -3.40 -3.55
N LYS A 106 -8.37 -3.12 -2.54
CA LYS A 106 -8.78 -3.12 -1.14
C LYS A 106 -8.47 -1.79 -0.49
N ARG A 107 -9.31 -1.40 0.47
CA ARG A 107 -9.11 -0.24 1.36
C ARG A 107 -9.55 -0.54 2.79
N THR A 108 -9.98 -1.75 3.05
CA THR A 108 -10.57 -2.13 4.33
C THR A 108 -9.48 -2.55 5.30
N THR A 109 -9.51 -1.98 6.50
CA THR A 109 -8.66 -2.40 7.60
C THR A 109 -9.28 -3.56 8.37
N MET A 110 -8.48 -4.30 9.14
CA MET A 110 -8.98 -5.34 10.04
C MET A 110 -9.76 -4.76 11.22
N ASP A 111 -9.63 -3.45 11.49
CA ASP A 111 -10.33 -2.76 12.55
C ASP A 111 -11.74 -2.37 12.13
N ASN A 112 -12.72 -3.19 12.53
CA ASN A 112 -14.15 -2.99 12.24
C ASN A 112 -14.47 -2.83 10.75
N SER A 113 -13.64 -3.37 9.86
CA SER A 113 -13.79 -3.22 8.41
C SER A 113 -13.85 -1.75 7.95
N ALA A 114 -13.25 -0.85 8.69
CA ALA A 114 -13.23 0.56 8.35
C ALA A 114 -12.34 0.83 7.12
N PRO A 115 -12.68 1.81 6.28
CA PRO A 115 -11.81 2.22 5.19
C PRO A 115 -10.50 2.83 5.71
N ALA A 116 -9.37 2.37 5.20
CA ALA A 116 -8.07 2.98 5.49
C ALA A 116 -8.03 4.44 5.05
N LYS A 117 -7.55 5.33 5.92
CA LYS A 117 -7.54 6.78 5.67
C LYS A 117 -6.33 7.48 6.27
N LEU A 118 -5.86 8.49 5.56
CA LEU A 118 -4.81 9.41 5.98
C LEU A 118 -5.37 10.83 5.98
N VAL A 119 -4.90 11.67 6.90
CA VAL A 119 -5.37 13.07 7.02
C VAL A 119 -4.23 14.00 6.63
N ILE A 120 -4.40 14.69 5.51
CA ILE A 120 -3.48 15.73 5.04
C ILE A 120 -3.91 17.06 5.68
N THR A 121 -3.09 17.60 6.54
CA THR A 121 -3.40 18.84 7.30
C THR A 121 -2.85 20.10 6.63
N THR A 122 -1.83 19.97 5.79
CA THR A 122 -1.22 21.07 5.03
C THR A 122 -1.11 20.69 3.56
N PRO A 123 -1.26 21.60 2.60
CA PRO A 123 -0.89 21.33 1.22
C PRO A 123 0.63 21.22 1.08
N GLY A 124 1.09 20.54 0.06
CA GLY A 124 2.51 20.38 -0.24
C GLY A 124 2.92 18.94 -0.41
N LEU A 125 4.22 18.74 -0.29
CA LEU A 125 4.84 17.43 -0.45
C LEU A 125 4.72 16.62 0.85
N HIS A 126 4.17 15.43 0.74
CA HIS A 126 4.05 14.45 1.81
C HIS A 126 4.59 13.10 1.34
N THR A 127 4.93 12.25 2.29
CA THR A 127 5.37 10.87 1.99
C THR A 127 4.29 9.89 2.42
N ILE A 128 3.83 9.09 1.47
CA ILE A 128 2.94 7.95 1.74
C ILE A 128 3.81 6.72 1.91
N HIS A 129 3.53 5.94 2.92
CA HIS A 129 4.29 4.72 3.24
C HIS A 129 3.42 3.48 3.08
N LEU A 130 4.04 2.39 2.61
CA LEU A 130 3.57 1.02 2.79
C LEU A 130 4.60 0.24 3.59
N TRP A 131 4.17 -0.39 4.68
CA TRP A 131 4.99 -1.32 5.46
C TRP A 131 4.40 -2.72 5.39
N MET A 132 5.23 -3.71 5.16
CA MET A 132 4.81 -5.10 5.22
C MET A 132 4.13 -5.40 6.57
N ARG A 133 2.93 -5.98 6.53
CA ARG A 133 2.36 -6.64 7.71
C ARG A 133 2.58 -8.14 7.63
N GLU A 134 2.22 -8.74 6.52
CA GLU A 134 2.48 -10.15 6.21
C GLU A 134 3.39 -10.23 4.99
N ASP A 135 4.33 -11.16 5.03
CA ASP A 135 5.16 -11.47 3.87
C ASP A 135 4.32 -12.19 2.79
N GLY A 136 4.81 -12.20 1.54
CA GLY A 136 4.08 -12.76 0.41
C GLY A 136 2.98 -11.85 -0.20
N LEU A 137 2.63 -10.73 0.44
CA LEU A 137 1.73 -9.75 -0.17
C LEU A 137 2.34 -9.16 -1.43
N ARG A 138 1.54 -9.04 -2.47
CA ARG A 138 1.90 -8.39 -3.73
C ARG A 138 1.17 -7.08 -3.86
N ALA A 139 1.92 -6.00 -4.04
CA ALA A 139 1.43 -4.64 -4.24
C ALA A 139 1.64 -4.23 -5.69
N ASP A 140 0.58 -3.79 -6.35
CA ASP A 140 0.59 -3.40 -7.75
C ASP A 140 0.39 -1.89 -7.94
N LYS A 141 -0.58 -1.30 -7.23
CA LYS A 141 -0.93 0.10 -7.43
C LYS A 141 -1.58 0.73 -6.21
N LEU A 142 -1.19 1.97 -5.88
CA LEU A 142 -1.83 2.79 -4.85
C LEU A 142 -2.71 3.86 -5.46
N LEU A 143 -3.85 4.13 -4.80
CA LEU A 143 -4.76 5.21 -5.16
C LEU A 143 -5.28 5.91 -3.90
N LEU A 144 -5.18 7.22 -3.88
CA LEU A 144 -5.69 8.08 -2.81
C LEU A 144 -6.92 8.84 -3.31
N ARG A 145 -8.05 8.71 -2.61
CA ARG A 145 -9.32 9.37 -2.97
C ARG A 145 -9.92 10.10 -1.79
N LYS A 146 -10.47 11.29 -2.02
CA LYS A 146 -11.18 12.05 -0.97
C LYS A 146 -12.58 11.50 -0.66
N SER A 147 -13.20 10.76 -1.57
CA SER A 147 -14.57 10.25 -1.38
C SER A 147 -14.59 8.99 -0.51
N SER A 148 -15.31 9.05 0.60
CA SER A 148 -15.56 7.89 1.49
C SER A 148 -16.49 6.84 0.86
N SER A 149 -17.38 7.26 -0.04
CA SER A 149 -18.38 6.42 -0.69
C SER A 149 -17.93 5.88 -2.06
N ALA A 150 -16.68 6.17 -2.48
CA ALA A 150 -16.19 5.68 -3.76
C ALA A 150 -16.20 4.15 -3.83
N SER A 151 -16.70 3.62 -4.94
CA SER A 151 -16.58 2.20 -5.25
C SER A 151 -15.12 1.85 -5.59
N ALA A 152 -14.77 0.57 -5.46
CA ALA A 152 -13.47 0.08 -5.91
C ALA A 152 -13.26 0.42 -7.40
N PRO A 153 -12.05 0.82 -7.80
CA PRO A 153 -11.73 0.98 -9.21
C PRO A 153 -11.93 -0.32 -9.98
N SER A 154 -12.29 -0.23 -11.25
CA SER A 154 -12.35 -1.39 -12.13
C SER A 154 -10.97 -1.72 -12.73
N GLY A 155 -10.68 -2.99 -12.93
CA GLY A 155 -9.44 -3.46 -13.57
C GLY A 155 -8.18 -2.88 -12.92
N ALA A 156 -7.28 -2.34 -13.71
CA ALA A 156 -6.05 -1.68 -13.25
C ALA A 156 -6.27 -0.28 -12.65
N GLY A 157 -7.51 0.22 -12.66
CA GLY A 157 -7.83 1.56 -12.16
C GLY A 157 -7.39 2.69 -13.08
N PRO A 158 -7.36 3.94 -12.58
CA PRO A 158 -6.97 5.09 -13.39
C PRO A 158 -5.47 5.07 -13.74
N ALA A 159 -5.12 5.79 -14.78
CA ALA A 159 -3.70 6.06 -15.09
C ALA A 159 -3.00 6.70 -13.88
N GLU A 160 -1.71 6.48 -13.78
CA GLU A 160 -0.89 7.11 -12.76
C GLU A 160 -0.90 8.64 -12.92
N SER A 161 -0.92 9.37 -11.80
CA SER A 161 -0.71 10.82 -11.82
C SER A 161 0.70 11.16 -12.33
N PRO A 162 0.88 12.31 -12.98
CA PRO A 162 2.23 12.73 -13.41
C PRO A 162 3.21 12.70 -12.23
N ARG A 163 4.37 12.12 -12.47
CA ARG A 163 5.47 12.14 -11.50
C ARG A 163 6.18 13.50 -11.60
N ILE A 164 6.49 14.07 -10.45
CA ILE A 164 7.30 15.28 -10.37
C ILE A 164 8.77 14.84 -10.32
N PRO A 165 9.62 15.42 -11.15
CA PRO A 165 11.06 15.14 -11.13
C PRO A 165 11.72 15.42 -9.78
#